data_e18477b883b08eb7d2cd3a930c03fe82
#
_entry.id   e18477b883b08eb7d2cd3a930c03fe82
#
_cell.length_a   1.000
_cell.length_b   1.000
_cell.length_c   1.000
_cell.angle_alpha   90.00
_cell.angle_beta   90.00
_cell.angle_gamma   90.00
#
_symmetry.space_group_name_H-M   'P 1'
#
loop_
_entity.id
_entity.type
_entity.pdbx_description
1 polymer ?
#
loop_
_entity_poly.entity_id
_entity_poly.type
_entity_poly.pdbx_seq_one_letter_code
_entity_poly.pdbx_strand_id
1 'polypeptide(L)'
;MVVRNYLTLVRVLLTLVLSYLLAIHTATGLRISMALIVLIILIDIIDEKVMEHLQPRTKVFSFLHPFADKMIAMWLLFLFSLQGIFSFWVLGFFIIRDMVVGIVRWLASQEDVLIKEETYRKMMIYVQYGIIITLLTQELLLYQESGSLLQIDSVLVILFTVLAIILAFGSILHHGVVYARSLRQRRKLGKTIQHEKIILLANKQSSGYKDAYRRHLLRLFSKRRKATIMYLPLKKNMYENIEQKIKDDQQIIIAGGDGSFESALNYKPFWKKRLGFFPLGAGNAFYSYFYKGKRFEYLRSWFQFREIKLDILELEWNSGKIQTTFLSLGLDAEVMRQSKERTRIGFANYFVAGAKVIFGSRASYSWQCLIDGKKYEWKNCVNLTLGKVPYYGYTLRSLIGKIKPDDGKVHGLALVNTHSSLLNKTIRVWGLLLAALAIDKSPLLVLQGKEFKIQSETPFPLQAGGDFLGYTRQIRVRVVRQQKVLMI
;
A
#
# COMPACT_ATOMS: atom_id res chain seq x y z
N MET A 1 15.38 5.32 4.92
CA MET A 1 15.83 6.13 3.77
C MET A 1 17.21 5.68 3.28
N VAL A 2 18.15 5.49 4.17
CA VAL A 2 19.54 5.08 3.89
C VAL A 2 19.60 3.71 3.18
N VAL A 3 18.94 2.68 3.71
CA VAL A 3 18.99 1.28 3.20
C VAL A 3 18.59 1.16 1.70
N ARG A 4 17.60 1.92 1.24
CA ARG A 4 17.11 1.84 -0.13
C ARG A 4 18.09 2.37 -1.17
N ASN A 5 18.79 3.47 -0.86
CA ASN A 5 19.81 4.03 -1.75
C ASN A 5 20.98 3.07 -1.88
N TYR A 6 21.27 2.32 -0.81
CA TYR A 6 22.30 1.29 -0.84
C TYR A 6 21.93 0.11 -1.75
N LEU A 7 20.67 -0.36 -1.75
CA LEU A 7 20.27 -1.47 -2.62
C LEU A 7 20.40 -1.11 -4.11
N THR A 8 19.94 0.08 -4.50
CA THR A 8 20.11 0.54 -5.90
C THR A 8 21.59 0.78 -6.23
N LEU A 9 22.36 1.37 -5.31
CA LEU A 9 23.80 1.56 -5.49
C LEU A 9 24.54 0.22 -5.62
N VAL A 10 24.22 -0.74 -4.77
CA VAL A 10 24.79 -2.10 -4.81
C VAL A 10 24.50 -2.75 -6.16
N ARG A 11 23.27 -2.66 -6.69
CA ARG A 11 22.95 -3.20 -8.01
C ARG A 11 23.78 -2.55 -9.13
N VAL A 12 23.96 -1.24 -9.09
CA VAL A 12 24.80 -0.53 -10.07
C VAL A 12 26.25 -0.99 -9.97
N LEU A 13 26.81 -1.12 -8.75
CA LEU A 13 28.17 -1.62 -8.54
C LEU A 13 28.32 -3.08 -9.02
N LEU A 14 27.37 -3.93 -8.70
CA LEU A 14 27.36 -5.33 -9.19
C LEU A 14 27.29 -5.39 -10.72
N THR A 15 26.54 -4.48 -11.35
CA THR A 15 26.46 -4.39 -12.83
C THR A 15 27.79 -3.96 -13.44
N LEU A 16 28.54 -3.07 -12.79
CA LEU A 16 29.90 -2.69 -13.26
C LEU A 16 30.87 -3.88 -13.15
N VAL A 17 30.82 -4.62 -12.04
CA VAL A 17 31.64 -5.85 -11.88
C VAL A 17 31.25 -6.89 -12.93
N LEU A 18 29.95 -7.10 -13.14
CA LEU A 18 29.43 -8.00 -14.18
C LEU A 18 29.90 -7.57 -15.58
N SER A 19 29.86 -6.27 -15.89
CA SER A 19 30.35 -5.74 -17.18
C SER A 19 31.83 -6.00 -17.39
N TYR A 20 32.63 -5.84 -16.33
CA TYR A 20 34.06 -6.15 -16.37
C TYR A 20 34.34 -7.64 -16.62
N LEU A 21 33.62 -8.54 -15.92
CA LEU A 21 33.75 -9.98 -16.10
C LEU A 21 33.34 -10.45 -17.50
N LEU A 22 32.30 -9.84 -18.08
CA LEU A 22 31.89 -10.09 -19.46
C LEU A 22 32.93 -9.62 -20.46
N ALA A 23 33.61 -8.50 -20.18
CA ALA A 23 34.67 -7.99 -21.06
C ALA A 23 35.94 -8.89 -21.08
N ILE A 24 36.29 -9.53 -19.93
CA ILE A 24 37.42 -10.47 -19.84
C ILE A 24 37.11 -11.80 -20.54
N HIS A 25 35.85 -12.18 -20.67
CA HIS A 25 35.36 -13.34 -21.40
C HIS A 25 36.05 -14.68 -21.04
N THR A 26 36.20 -14.98 -19.74
CA THR A 26 36.75 -16.25 -19.25
C THR A 26 35.63 -17.18 -18.75
N ALA A 27 35.83 -18.51 -18.84
CA ALA A 27 34.84 -19.47 -18.34
C ALA A 27 34.48 -19.26 -16.86
N THR A 28 35.48 -18.92 -16.01
CA THR A 28 35.27 -18.60 -14.61
C THR A 28 34.50 -17.26 -14.44
N GLY A 29 34.86 -16.26 -15.26
CA GLY A 29 34.18 -14.96 -15.30
C GLY A 29 32.71 -15.11 -15.68
N LEU A 30 32.36 -15.93 -16.67
CA LEU A 30 30.99 -16.20 -17.09
C LEU A 30 30.18 -16.92 -16.00
N ARG A 31 30.77 -17.89 -15.27
CA ARG A 31 30.11 -18.54 -14.10
C ARG A 31 29.79 -17.54 -12.97
N ILE A 32 30.77 -16.68 -12.67
CA ILE A 32 30.57 -15.62 -11.66
C ILE A 32 29.51 -14.62 -12.14
N SER A 33 29.52 -14.27 -13.45
CA SER A 33 28.52 -13.40 -14.06
C SER A 33 27.11 -13.96 -13.95
N MET A 34 26.93 -15.28 -14.09
CA MET A 34 25.65 -15.95 -13.90
C MET A 34 25.16 -15.81 -12.44
N ALA A 35 26.02 -16.01 -11.46
CA ALA A 35 25.67 -15.82 -10.05
C ALA A 35 25.33 -14.35 -9.73
N LEU A 36 26.07 -13.40 -10.30
CA LEU A 36 25.84 -11.96 -10.10
C LEU A 36 24.51 -11.48 -10.69
N ILE A 37 24.13 -11.96 -11.89
CA ILE A 37 22.84 -11.55 -12.47
C ILE A 37 21.67 -12.09 -11.65
N VAL A 38 21.74 -13.33 -11.16
CA VAL A 38 20.76 -13.88 -10.24
C VAL A 38 20.66 -13.05 -8.96
N LEU A 39 21.81 -12.64 -8.40
CA LEU A 39 21.84 -11.77 -7.21
C LEU A 39 21.22 -10.39 -7.48
N ILE A 40 21.50 -9.78 -8.64
CA ILE A 40 20.90 -8.50 -9.06
C ILE A 40 19.36 -8.61 -9.12
N ILE A 41 18.84 -9.70 -9.71
CA ILE A 41 17.41 -9.97 -9.81
C ILE A 41 16.78 -10.17 -8.43
N LEU A 42 17.44 -10.91 -7.55
CA LEU A 42 16.96 -11.12 -6.18
C LEU A 42 16.90 -9.81 -5.39
N ILE A 43 17.92 -8.97 -5.52
CA ILE A 43 17.94 -7.64 -4.88
C ILE A 43 16.80 -6.77 -5.44
N ASP A 44 16.50 -6.84 -6.74
CA ASP A 44 15.41 -6.12 -7.37
C ASP A 44 14.04 -6.53 -6.81
N ILE A 45 13.79 -7.84 -6.67
CA ILE A 45 12.56 -8.38 -6.10
C ILE A 45 12.40 -7.95 -4.62
N ILE A 46 13.49 -7.98 -3.86
CA ILE A 46 13.47 -7.55 -2.45
C ILE A 46 13.21 -6.04 -2.35
N ASP A 47 13.90 -5.22 -3.16
CA ASP A 47 13.75 -3.76 -3.16
C ASP A 47 12.31 -3.38 -3.54
N GLU A 48 11.69 -4.07 -4.48
CA GLU A 48 10.30 -3.86 -4.87
C GLU A 48 9.32 -4.15 -3.72
N LYS A 49 9.46 -5.29 -3.03
CA LYS A 49 8.62 -5.63 -1.87
C LYS A 49 8.80 -4.63 -0.73
N VAL A 50 10.03 -4.18 -0.49
CA VAL A 50 10.33 -3.12 0.48
C VAL A 50 9.68 -1.80 0.04
N MET A 51 9.66 -1.49 -1.26
CA MET A 51 9.06 -0.30 -1.84
C MET A 51 7.53 -0.26 -1.74
N GLU A 52 6.84 -1.38 -1.84
CA GLU A 52 5.39 -1.45 -1.64
C GLU A 52 4.99 -0.99 -0.22
N HIS A 53 5.88 -1.18 0.74
CA HIS A 53 5.65 -0.84 2.16
C HIS A 53 6.20 0.54 2.56
N LEU A 54 7.20 1.07 1.84
CA LEU A 54 7.83 2.35 2.14
C LEU A 54 7.36 3.44 1.15
N GLN A 55 6.64 4.44 1.64
CA GLN A 55 6.22 5.58 0.80
C GLN A 55 7.43 6.39 0.32
N PRO A 56 7.57 6.67 -0.98
CA PRO A 56 8.66 7.49 -1.49
C PRO A 56 8.54 8.93 -0.98
N ARG A 57 9.54 9.40 -0.23
CA ARG A 57 9.55 10.73 0.40
C ARG A 57 10.00 11.87 -0.52
N THR A 58 10.61 11.57 -1.68
CA THR A 58 11.11 12.60 -2.60
C THR A 58 10.78 12.28 -4.06
N LYS A 59 10.56 13.35 -4.88
CA LYS A 59 10.25 13.22 -6.32
C LYS A 59 11.40 12.55 -7.09
N VAL A 60 12.63 12.87 -6.73
CA VAL A 60 13.85 12.38 -7.41
C VAL A 60 13.93 10.85 -7.31
N PHE A 61 13.64 10.29 -6.15
CA PHE A 61 13.75 8.85 -5.92
C PHE A 61 12.62 8.01 -6.52
N SER A 62 11.42 8.56 -6.65
CA SER A 62 10.32 7.87 -7.34
C SER A 62 10.56 7.75 -8.85
N PHE A 63 11.48 8.57 -9.39
CA PHE A 63 11.90 8.54 -10.79
C PHE A 63 13.17 7.70 -10.99
N LEU A 64 14.13 7.78 -10.07
CA LEU A 64 15.45 7.18 -10.23
C LEU A 64 15.41 5.64 -10.21
N HIS A 65 14.58 5.04 -9.36
CA HIS A 65 14.49 3.58 -9.23
C HIS A 65 13.96 2.90 -10.51
N PRO A 66 12.78 3.24 -11.06
CA PRO A 66 12.31 2.64 -12.30
C PRO A 66 13.23 2.89 -13.50
N PHE A 67 14.02 3.98 -13.44
CA PHE A 67 15.02 4.31 -14.43
C PHE A 67 16.25 3.41 -14.32
N ALA A 68 16.76 3.20 -13.09
CA ALA A 68 17.92 2.36 -12.84
C ALA A 68 17.69 0.91 -13.28
N ASP A 69 16.50 0.33 -13.01
CA ASP A 69 16.16 -1.04 -13.41
C ASP A 69 16.23 -1.22 -14.94
N LYS A 70 15.67 -0.27 -15.67
CA LYS A 70 15.72 -0.26 -17.14
C LYS A 70 17.13 -0.10 -17.66
N MET A 71 17.91 0.81 -17.06
CA MET A 71 19.27 1.08 -17.48
C MET A 71 20.18 -0.14 -17.30
N ILE A 72 20.03 -0.89 -16.21
CA ILE A 72 20.81 -2.11 -15.95
C ILE A 72 20.54 -3.15 -17.04
N ALA A 73 19.28 -3.50 -17.29
CA ALA A 73 18.94 -4.50 -18.32
C ALA A 73 19.37 -4.06 -19.73
N MET A 74 19.13 -2.79 -20.09
CA MET A 74 19.51 -2.25 -21.41
C MET A 74 21.02 -2.17 -21.59
N TRP A 75 21.75 -1.81 -20.51
CA TRP A 75 23.21 -1.79 -20.54
C TRP A 75 23.80 -3.17 -20.79
N LEU A 76 23.30 -4.20 -20.11
CA LEU A 76 23.77 -5.57 -20.31
C LEU A 76 23.47 -6.08 -21.73
N LEU A 77 22.26 -5.84 -22.23
CA LEU A 77 21.91 -6.18 -23.62
C LEU A 77 22.77 -5.41 -24.63
N PHE A 78 23.12 -4.17 -24.34
CA PHE A 78 24.03 -3.38 -25.16
C PHE A 78 25.45 -4.00 -25.22
N LEU A 79 25.98 -4.48 -24.08
CA LEU A 79 27.26 -5.17 -24.03
C LEU A 79 27.25 -6.45 -24.89
N PHE A 80 26.18 -7.26 -24.80
CA PHE A 80 26.04 -8.43 -25.69
C PHE A 80 25.89 -8.05 -27.17
N SER A 81 25.27 -6.90 -27.46
CA SER A 81 25.20 -6.41 -28.84
C SER A 81 26.56 -5.96 -29.35
N LEU A 82 27.41 -5.33 -28.51
CA LEU A 82 28.81 -4.98 -28.88
C LEU A 82 29.66 -6.21 -29.16
N GLN A 83 29.38 -7.33 -28.51
CA GLN A 83 30.06 -8.61 -28.76
C GLN A 83 29.49 -9.36 -29.95
N GLY A 84 28.47 -8.83 -30.63
CA GLY A 84 27.82 -9.47 -31.77
C GLY A 84 26.87 -10.63 -31.42
N ILE A 85 26.65 -10.88 -30.12
CA ILE A 85 25.84 -12.00 -29.62
C ILE A 85 24.35 -11.65 -29.64
N PHE A 86 23.99 -10.37 -29.43
CA PHE A 86 22.62 -9.88 -29.46
C PHE A 86 22.41 -8.84 -30.55
N SER A 87 21.23 -8.84 -31.18
CA SER A 87 20.96 -7.96 -32.33
C SER A 87 20.76 -6.48 -31.89
N PHE A 88 21.53 -5.57 -32.49
CA PHE A 88 21.35 -4.12 -32.31
C PHE A 88 19.95 -3.62 -32.73
N TRP A 89 19.32 -4.25 -33.73
CA TRP A 89 17.98 -3.88 -34.16
C TRP A 89 16.93 -4.16 -33.10
N VAL A 90 17.04 -5.30 -32.40
CA VAL A 90 16.16 -5.66 -31.30
C VAL A 90 16.37 -4.71 -30.12
N LEU A 91 17.61 -4.40 -29.77
CA LEU A 91 17.94 -3.43 -28.75
C LEU A 91 17.39 -2.04 -29.09
N GLY A 92 17.59 -1.59 -30.34
CA GLY A 92 17.06 -0.32 -30.84
C GLY A 92 15.54 -0.25 -30.74
N PHE A 93 14.85 -1.36 -31.06
CA PHE A 93 13.40 -1.45 -30.89
C PHE A 93 12.95 -1.29 -29.42
N PHE A 94 13.67 -1.88 -28.47
CA PHE A 94 13.37 -1.71 -27.04
C PHE A 94 13.56 -0.25 -26.59
N ILE A 95 14.63 0.41 -27.06
CA ILE A 95 14.87 1.83 -26.77
C ILE A 95 13.74 2.71 -27.34
N ILE A 96 13.38 2.49 -28.62
CA ILE A 96 12.29 3.23 -29.27
C ILE A 96 10.98 3.02 -28.51
N ARG A 97 10.67 1.78 -28.13
CA ARG A 97 9.48 1.49 -27.31
C ARG A 97 9.46 2.28 -26.02
N ASP A 98 10.57 2.32 -25.28
CA ASP A 98 10.65 3.05 -24.02
C ASP A 98 10.52 4.56 -24.22
N MET A 99 11.07 5.10 -25.28
CA MET A 99 10.87 6.49 -25.69
C MET A 99 9.40 6.79 -26.01
N VAL A 100 8.74 5.96 -26.81
CA VAL A 100 7.33 6.14 -27.18
C VAL A 100 6.43 6.10 -25.95
N VAL A 101 6.61 5.10 -25.08
CA VAL A 101 5.86 4.99 -23.83
C VAL A 101 6.14 6.19 -22.93
N GLY A 102 7.39 6.64 -22.85
CA GLY A 102 7.79 7.85 -22.11
C GLY A 102 7.09 9.11 -22.62
N ILE A 103 7.05 9.30 -23.95
CA ILE A 103 6.35 10.44 -24.60
C ILE A 103 4.84 10.38 -24.30
N VAL A 104 4.21 9.21 -24.48
CA VAL A 104 2.76 9.06 -24.18
C VAL A 104 2.46 9.39 -22.71
N ARG A 105 3.30 8.94 -21.78
CA ARG A 105 3.15 9.27 -20.36
C ARG A 105 3.40 10.74 -20.05
N TRP A 106 4.37 11.35 -20.72
CA TRP A 106 4.63 12.79 -20.58
C TRP A 106 3.44 13.60 -21.08
N LEU A 107 2.90 13.30 -22.28
CA LEU A 107 1.68 13.92 -22.80
C LEU A 107 0.48 13.71 -21.87
N ALA A 108 0.31 12.50 -21.35
CA ALA A 108 -0.74 12.19 -20.39
C ALA A 108 -0.58 13.02 -19.09
N SER A 109 0.65 13.23 -18.64
CA SER A 109 0.92 14.04 -17.45
C SER A 109 0.64 15.53 -17.65
N GLN A 110 0.83 16.07 -18.85
CA GLN A 110 0.44 17.43 -19.23
C GLN A 110 -1.08 17.60 -19.16
N GLU A 111 -1.80 16.57 -19.53
CA GLU A 111 -3.25 16.50 -19.50
C GLU A 111 -3.81 16.00 -18.15
N ASP A 112 -2.95 15.87 -17.13
CA ASP A 112 -3.32 15.38 -15.81
C ASP A 112 -3.88 13.95 -15.76
N VAL A 113 -3.58 13.17 -16.79
CA VAL A 113 -3.92 11.75 -16.86
C VAL A 113 -2.74 10.92 -16.37
N LEU A 114 -2.98 10.02 -15.40
CA LEU A 114 -1.96 9.06 -14.94
C LEU A 114 -2.19 7.70 -15.60
N ILE A 115 -1.18 7.26 -16.32
CA ILE A 115 -1.15 5.91 -16.88
C ILE A 115 -0.29 5.03 -15.97
N LYS A 116 -0.92 3.98 -15.44
CA LYS A 116 -0.24 3.00 -14.55
C LYS A 116 0.59 2.04 -15.41
N GLU A 117 1.90 2.03 -15.19
CA GLU A 117 2.85 1.26 -15.98
C GLU A 117 3.26 -0.09 -15.35
N GLU A 118 2.96 -0.30 -14.07
CA GLU A 118 3.62 -1.34 -13.26
C GLU A 118 3.68 -2.73 -13.91
N THR A 119 2.57 -3.23 -14.45
CA THR A 119 2.50 -4.62 -14.94
C THR A 119 3.37 -4.85 -16.17
N TYR A 120 3.19 -4.04 -17.23
CA TYR A 120 3.96 -4.20 -18.48
C TYR A 120 5.45 -3.91 -18.29
N ARG A 121 5.80 -2.94 -17.44
CA ARG A 121 7.18 -2.63 -17.10
C ARG A 121 7.87 -3.82 -16.44
N LYS A 122 7.23 -4.42 -15.44
CA LYS A 122 7.78 -5.58 -14.72
C LYS A 122 7.96 -6.78 -15.64
N MET A 123 6.92 -7.14 -16.39
CA MET A 123 6.99 -8.24 -17.33
C MET A 123 8.13 -8.05 -18.35
N MET A 124 8.29 -6.83 -18.87
CA MET A 124 9.34 -6.51 -19.82
C MET A 124 10.75 -6.67 -19.24
N ILE A 125 10.98 -6.15 -18.00
CA ILE A 125 12.27 -6.28 -17.31
C ILE A 125 12.60 -7.76 -17.05
N TYR A 126 11.65 -8.55 -16.57
CA TYR A 126 11.88 -9.97 -16.31
C TYR A 126 12.17 -10.77 -17.58
N VAL A 127 11.51 -10.45 -18.69
CA VAL A 127 11.80 -11.09 -19.98
C VAL A 127 13.19 -10.66 -20.49
N GLN A 128 13.59 -9.40 -20.33
CA GLN A 128 14.94 -8.93 -20.65
C GLN A 128 16.01 -9.64 -19.81
N TYR A 129 15.77 -9.85 -18.51
CA TYR A 129 16.66 -10.66 -17.68
C TYR A 129 16.69 -12.14 -18.15
N GLY A 130 15.56 -12.69 -18.61
CA GLY A 130 15.51 -14.01 -19.22
C GLY A 130 16.41 -14.09 -20.46
N ILE A 131 16.38 -13.09 -21.35
CA ILE A 131 17.29 -13.00 -22.51
C ILE A 131 18.75 -12.95 -22.02
N ILE A 132 19.09 -12.13 -21.05
CA ILE A 132 20.45 -11.99 -20.53
C ILE A 132 20.96 -13.32 -19.95
N ILE A 133 20.13 -14.02 -19.17
CA ILE A 133 20.50 -15.32 -18.59
C ILE A 133 20.75 -16.35 -19.69
N THR A 134 19.87 -16.43 -20.70
CA THR A 134 20.05 -17.37 -21.82
C THR A 134 21.28 -17.03 -22.66
N LEU A 135 21.57 -15.75 -22.92
CA LEU A 135 22.80 -15.35 -23.59
C LEU A 135 24.06 -15.72 -22.78
N LEU A 136 24.06 -15.52 -21.46
CA LEU A 136 25.17 -15.98 -20.60
C LEU A 136 25.32 -17.48 -20.60
N THR A 137 24.23 -18.23 -20.62
CA THR A 137 24.23 -19.69 -20.69
C THR A 137 24.81 -20.15 -22.04
N GLN A 138 24.41 -19.51 -23.13
CA GLN A 138 24.92 -19.79 -24.48
C GLN A 138 26.42 -19.64 -24.53
N GLU A 139 26.97 -18.53 -24.04
CA GLU A 139 28.40 -18.29 -23.97
C GLU A 139 29.15 -19.35 -23.12
N LEU A 140 28.54 -19.75 -21.99
CA LEU A 140 29.12 -20.78 -21.12
C LEU A 140 29.11 -22.17 -21.81
N LEU A 141 28.04 -22.52 -22.54
CA LEU A 141 27.92 -23.78 -23.26
C LEU A 141 28.89 -23.87 -24.46
N LEU A 142 29.16 -22.73 -25.09
CA LEU A 142 30.21 -22.64 -26.15
C LEU A 142 31.59 -23.02 -25.59
N TYR A 143 31.92 -22.57 -24.38
CA TYR A 143 33.14 -22.98 -23.69
C TYR A 143 33.21 -24.47 -23.34
N GLN A 144 32.06 -25.14 -23.19
CA GLN A 144 31.97 -26.56 -22.78
C GLN A 144 31.79 -27.51 -23.98
N GLU A 145 31.75 -26.98 -25.20
CA GLU A 145 31.52 -27.75 -26.45
C GLU A 145 30.25 -28.63 -26.41
N SER A 146 29.23 -28.22 -25.67
CA SER A 146 28.00 -28.98 -25.47
C SER A 146 26.97 -28.70 -26.60
N GLY A 147 27.14 -29.28 -27.75
CA GLY A 147 26.36 -28.95 -28.96
C GLY A 147 24.85 -29.14 -28.86
N SER A 148 24.36 -30.20 -28.20
CA SER A 148 22.90 -30.42 -28.04
C SER A 148 22.22 -29.43 -27.13
N LEU A 149 22.85 -29.03 -26.03
CA LEU A 149 22.33 -28.03 -25.11
C LEU A 149 22.36 -26.62 -25.72
N LEU A 150 23.35 -26.35 -26.58
CA LEU A 150 23.46 -25.09 -27.29
C LEU A 150 22.25 -24.83 -28.21
N GLN A 151 21.76 -25.86 -28.90
CA GLN A 151 20.56 -25.74 -29.75
C GLN A 151 19.31 -25.38 -28.94
N ILE A 152 19.11 -26.03 -27.80
CA ILE A 152 17.98 -25.73 -26.92
C ILE A 152 18.06 -24.30 -26.41
N ASP A 153 19.23 -23.86 -25.98
CA ASP A 153 19.44 -22.52 -25.46
C ASP A 153 19.20 -21.43 -26.51
N SER A 154 19.66 -21.67 -27.77
CA SER A 154 19.39 -20.75 -28.88
C SER A 154 17.90 -20.60 -29.18
N VAL A 155 17.09 -21.67 -29.03
CA VAL A 155 15.62 -21.60 -29.13
C VAL A 155 15.03 -20.75 -28.02
N LEU A 156 15.55 -20.87 -26.79
CA LEU A 156 15.12 -20.05 -25.67
C LEU A 156 15.41 -18.56 -25.86
N VAL A 157 16.58 -18.20 -26.39
CA VAL A 157 16.93 -16.81 -26.76
C VAL A 157 15.91 -16.24 -27.75
N ILE A 158 15.57 -16.98 -28.80
CA ILE A 158 14.58 -16.57 -29.80
C ILE A 158 13.20 -16.41 -29.12
N LEU A 159 12.79 -17.40 -28.33
CA LEU A 159 11.48 -17.38 -27.67
C LEU A 159 11.31 -16.17 -26.73
N PHE A 160 12.30 -15.90 -25.86
CA PHE A 160 12.27 -14.73 -24.99
C PHE A 160 12.33 -13.42 -25.78
N THR A 161 13.08 -13.37 -26.87
CA THR A 161 13.15 -12.18 -27.71
C THR A 161 11.81 -11.90 -28.41
N VAL A 162 11.16 -12.92 -28.97
CA VAL A 162 9.81 -12.79 -29.56
C VAL A 162 8.79 -12.36 -28.50
N LEU A 163 8.83 -12.97 -27.33
CA LEU A 163 7.95 -12.59 -26.21
C LEU A 163 8.17 -11.12 -25.79
N ALA A 164 9.43 -10.67 -25.73
CA ALA A 164 9.75 -9.27 -25.41
C ALA A 164 9.21 -8.31 -26.48
N ILE A 165 9.30 -8.66 -27.77
CA ILE A 165 8.73 -7.86 -28.87
C ILE A 165 7.20 -7.78 -28.76
N ILE A 166 6.52 -8.90 -28.51
CA ILE A 166 5.05 -8.94 -28.31
C ILE A 166 4.65 -8.06 -27.12
N LEU A 167 5.33 -8.17 -25.99
CA LEU A 167 5.07 -7.35 -24.80
C LEU A 167 5.35 -5.86 -25.08
N ALA A 168 6.36 -5.53 -25.88
CA ALA A 168 6.66 -4.17 -26.24
C ALA A 168 5.55 -3.53 -27.07
N PHE A 169 5.03 -4.22 -28.10
CA PHE A 169 3.87 -3.77 -28.87
C PHE A 169 2.61 -3.68 -27.99
N GLY A 170 2.31 -4.70 -27.19
CA GLY A 170 1.19 -4.69 -26.26
C GLY A 170 1.23 -3.51 -25.28
N SER A 171 2.44 -3.17 -24.81
CA SER A 171 2.66 -2.01 -23.95
C SER A 171 2.36 -0.69 -24.65
N ILE A 172 2.85 -0.48 -25.88
CA ILE A 172 2.59 0.74 -26.68
C ILE A 172 1.08 0.89 -26.89
N LEU A 173 0.41 -0.16 -27.36
CA LEU A 173 -1.03 -0.18 -27.58
C LEU A 173 -1.83 0.13 -26.30
N HIS A 174 -1.46 -0.54 -25.20
CA HIS A 174 -2.12 -0.31 -23.89
C HIS A 174 -2.04 1.14 -23.47
N HIS A 175 -0.83 1.74 -23.49
CA HIS A 175 -0.65 3.14 -23.09
C HIS A 175 -1.41 4.09 -24.00
N GLY A 176 -1.41 3.86 -25.32
CA GLY A 176 -2.16 4.64 -26.28
C GLY A 176 -3.67 4.57 -26.06
N VAL A 177 -4.22 3.36 -25.86
CA VAL A 177 -5.65 3.14 -25.59
C VAL A 177 -6.08 3.76 -24.25
N VAL A 178 -5.30 3.59 -23.19
CA VAL A 178 -5.59 4.18 -21.87
C VAL A 178 -5.58 5.71 -21.98
N TYR A 179 -4.59 6.29 -22.66
CA TYR A 179 -4.52 7.74 -22.89
C TYR A 179 -5.74 8.25 -23.67
N ALA A 180 -6.08 7.61 -24.79
CA ALA A 180 -7.21 8.00 -25.61
C ALA A 180 -8.55 7.88 -24.85
N ARG A 181 -8.75 6.79 -24.08
CA ARG A 181 -9.95 6.62 -23.23
C ARG A 181 -10.03 7.71 -22.16
N SER A 182 -8.94 8.04 -21.52
CA SER A 182 -8.87 9.07 -20.49
C SER A 182 -9.18 10.46 -21.04
N LEU A 183 -8.69 10.78 -22.26
CA LEU A 183 -9.04 12.02 -22.96
C LEU A 183 -10.54 12.10 -23.31
N ARG A 184 -11.13 10.98 -23.80
CA ARG A 184 -12.58 10.92 -24.09
C ARG A 184 -13.41 11.10 -22.82
N GLN A 185 -13.02 10.46 -21.73
CA GLN A 185 -13.66 10.62 -20.43
C GLN A 185 -13.59 12.07 -19.92
N ARG A 186 -12.43 12.71 -20.04
CA ARG A 186 -12.24 14.11 -19.69
C ARG A 186 -13.14 15.04 -20.49
N ARG A 187 -13.25 14.84 -21.81
CA ARG A 187 -14.14 15.64 -22.68
C ARG A 187 -15.62 15.48 -22.31
N LYS A 188 -16.04 14.27 -21.91
CA LYS A 188 -17.40 14.01 -21.42
C LYS A 188 -17.65 14.67 -20.05
N LEU A 189 -16.72 14.53 -19.11
CA LEU A 189 -16.81 15.10 -17.75
C LEU A 189 -16.72 16.62 -17.75
N GLY A 190 -15.91 17.23 -18.63
CA GLY A 190 -15.83 18.68 -18.77
C GLY A 190 -17.14 19.36 -19.17
N LYS A 191 -18.10 18.61 -19.73
CA LYS A 191 -19.46 19.09 -20.07
C LYS A 191 -20.48 18.90 -18.94
N THR A 192 -20.17 18.07 -17.91
CA THR A 192 -21.14 17.63 -16.89
C THR A 192 -20.73 18.00 -15.45
N ILE A 193 -19.58 18.60 -15.22
CA ILE A 193 -19.14 18.98 -13.87
C ILE A 193 -19.92 20.23 -13.44
N GLN A 194 -21.04 20.03 -12.78
CA GLN A 194 -21.53 20.99 -11.81
C GLN A 194 -20.39 21.23 -10.81
N HIS A 195 -20.02 22.49 -10.59
CA HIS A 195 -18.98 22.86 -9.64
C HIS A 195 -19.45 22.53 -8.21
N GLU A 196 -19.26 21.29 -7.80
CA GLU A 196 -19.49 20.91 -6.41
C GLU A 196 -18.54 21.74 -5.54
N LYS A 197 -19.11 22.51 -4.62
CA LYS A 197 -18.33 23.34 -3.69
C LYS A 197 -17.64 22.43 -2.70
N ILE A 198 -16.34 22.26 -2.81
CA ILE A 198 -15.53 21.41 -1.94
C ILE A 198 -14.77 22.27 -0.94
N ILE A 199 -14.84 21.90 0.33
CA ILE A 199 -13.99 22.43 1.40
C ILE A 199 -12.99 21.36 1.83
N LEU A 200 -11.71 21.71 1.82
CA LEU A 200 -10.61 20.90 2.33
C LEU A 200 -10.26 21.37 3.76
N LEU A 201 -10.54 20.54 4.75
CA LEU A 201 -10.15 20.80 6.13
C LEU A 201 -8.78 20.18 6.39
N ALA A 202 -7.72 20.99 6.36
CA ALA A 202 -6.34 20.52 6.42
C ALA A 202 -5.75 20.58 7.83
N ASN A 203 -5.33 19.43 8.35
CA ASN A 203 -4.63 19.34 9.63
C ASN A 203 -3.11 19.51 9.43
N LYS A 204 -2.57 20.65 9.85
CA LYS A 204 -1.12 20.96 9.76
C LYS A 204 -0.25 20.06 10.64
N GLN A 205 -0.80 19.45 11.69
CA GLN A 205 -0.08 18.54 12.59
C GLN A 205 0.12 17.15 11.99
N SER A 206 -0.63 16.79 10.95
CA SER A 206 -0.48 15.50 10.29
C SER A 206 0.93 15.31 9.75
N SER A 207 1.50 14.13 9.95
CA SER A 207 2.88 13.79 9.55
C SER A 207 3.17 14.07 8.07
N GLY A 208 2.21 13.81 7.19
CA GLY A 208 2.32 14.08 5.77
C GLY A 208 2.19 15.55 5.37
N TYR A 209 1.66 16.42 6.23
CA TYR A 209 1.66 17.86 5.94
C TYR A 209 3.06 18.45 6.00
N LYS A 210 3.98 17.86 6.79
CA LYS A 210 5.40 18.24 6.83
C LYS A 210 6.14 17.90 5.54
N ASP A 211 5.62 16.96 4.74
CA ASP A 211 6.17 16.56 3.45
C ASP A 211 5.81 17.58 2.35
N ALA A 212 6.82 18.16 1.71
CA ALA A 212 6.64 19.14 0.64
C ALA A 212 5.86 18.59 -0.56
N TYR A 213 6.06 17.30 -0.92
CA TYR A 213 5.35 16.66 -2.02
C TYR A 213 3.86 16.52 -1.73
N ARG A 214 3.48 16.05 -0.53
CA ARG A 214 2.07 15.93 -0.14
C ARG A 214 1.37 17.29 -0.04
N ARG A 215 2.06 18.32 0.46
CA ARG A 215 1.54 19.70 0.42
C ARG A 215 1.33 20.20 -1.01
N HIS A 216 2.25 19.88 -1.92
CA HIS A 216 2.07 20.21 -3.33
C HIS A 216 0.84 19.50 -3.92
N LEU A 217 0.64 18.20 -3.65
CA LEU A 217 -0.55 17.47 -4.07
C LEU A 217 -1.84 18.07 -3.51
N LEU A 218 -1.85 18.50 -2.24
CA LEU A 218 -3.00 19.18 -1.63
C LEU A 218 -3.36 20.47 -2.38
N ARG A 219 -2.36 21.30 -2.67
CA ARG A 219 -2.56 22.55 -3.45
C ARG A 219 -3.02 22.26 -4.87
N LEU A 220 -2.44 21.25 -5.52
CA LEU A 220 -2.81 20.84 -6.86
C LEU A 220 -4.26 20.36 -6.90
N PHE A 221 -4.68 19.54 -5.94
CA PHE A 221 -6.06 19.09 -5.81
C PHE A 221 -7.02 20.27 -5.59
N SER A 222 -6.69 21.19 -4.66
CA SER A 222 -7.46 22.39 -4.40
C SER A 222 -7.63 23.24 -5.67
N LYS A 223 -6.55 23.49 -6.40
CA LYS A 223 -6.57 24.27 -7.64
C LYS A 223 -7.45 23.62 -8.72
N ARG A 224 -7.31 22.31 -8.90
CA ARG A 224 -8.09 21.56 -9.94
C ARG A 224 -9.56 21.46 -9.62
N ARG A 225 -9.90 21.28 -8.35
CA ARG A 225 -11.27 21.14 -7.89
C ARG A 225 -11.92 22.46 -7.50
N LYS A 226 -11.21 23.59 -7.63
CA LYS A 226 -11.64 24.89 -7.12
C LYS A 226 -12.08 24.81 -5.65
N ALA A 227 -11.40 23.94 -4.87
CA ALA A 227 -11.73 23.68 -3.49
C ALA A 227 -11.07 24.71 -2.57
N THR A 228 -11.81 25.17 -1.57
CA THR A 228 -11.28 26.09 -0.55
C THR A 228 -10.52 25.29 0.52
N ILE A 229 -9.28 25.67 0.80
CA ILE A 229 -8.51 25.07 1.91
C ILE A 229 -8.75 25.86 3.17
N MET A 230 -9.24 25.21 4.21
CA MET A 230 -9.33 25.75 5.57
C MET A 230 -8.40 24.93 6.47
N TYR A 231 -7.56 25.61 7.22
CA TYR A 231 -6.63 24.96 8.14
C TYR A 231 -7.27 24.76 9.50
N LEU A 232 -7.18 23.54 10.02
CA LEU A 232 -7.67 23.18 11.33
C LEU A 232 -6.78 23.82 12.41
N PRO A 233 -7.37 24.35 13.51
CA PRO A 233 -6.62 24.87 14.64
C PRO A 233 -5.87 23.76 15.36
N LEU A 234 -4.84 24.12 16.12
CA LEU A 234 -3.99 23.20 16.89
C LEU A 234 -4.63 22.72 18.20
N LYS A 235 -5.91 23.03 18.44
CA LYS A 235 -6.63 22.76 19.69
C LYS A 235 -7.30 21.38 19.68
N LYS A 236 -7.63 20.87 20.87
CA LYS A 236 -8.31 19.58 21.09
C LYS A 236 -9.64 19.50 20.33
N ASN A 237 -10.39 20.58 20.20
CA ASN A 237 -11.64 20.69 19.46
C ASN A 237 -11.42 21.34 18.08
N MET A 238 -10.67 20.65 17.23
CA MET A 238 -10.22 21.20 15.93
C MET A 238 -11.35 21.56 14.94
N TYR A 239 -12.56 21.05 15.14
CA TYR A 239 -13.72 21.33 14.27
C TYR A 239 -14.70 22.37 14.85
N GLU A 240 -14.48 22.82 16.07
CA GLU A 240 -15.33 23.79 16.73
C GLU A 240 -15.37 25.11 15.93
N ASN A 241 -16.58 25.67 15.76
CA ASN A 241 -16.84 26.89 14.97
C ASN A 241 -16.55 26.80 13.45
N ILE A 242 -16.18 25.63 12.93
CA ILE A 242 -15.98 25.45 11.48
C ILE A 242 -17.33 25.32 10.76
N GLU A 243 -18.33 24.74 11.42
CA GLU A 243 -19.66 24.55 10.86
C GLU A 243 -20.33 25.85 10.34
N GLN A 244 -20.12 26.97 11.04
CA GLN A 244 -20.64 28.29 10.63
C GLN A 244 -20.10 28.77 9.28
N LYS A 245 -18.94 28.22 8.87
CA LYS A 245 -18.25 28.54 7.61
C LYS A 245 -18.57 27.56 6.49
N ILE A 246 -19.29 26.47 6.78
CA ILE A 246 -19.60 25.41 5.83
C ILE A 246 -21.08 25.43 5.47
N LYS A 247 -21.39 25.70 4.22
CA LYS A 247 -22.75 25.67 3.68
C LYS A 247 -23.24 24.22 3.53
N ASP A 248 -24.56 24.02 3.48
CA ASP A 248 -25.16 22.68 3.42
C ASP A 248 -24.88 21.93 2.13
N ASP A 249 -24.69 22.65 1.02
CA ASP A 249 -24.39 22.13 -0.30
C ASP A 249 -22.91 21.72 -0.50
N GLN A 250 -22.04 21.96 0.48
CA GLN A 250 -20.61 21.74 0.35
C GLN A 250 -20.20 20.33 0.77
N GLN A 251 -19.27 19.75 -0.01
CA GLN A 251 -18.58 18.52 0.32
C GLN A 251 -17.36 18.81 1.20
N ILE A 252 -17.21 18.06 2.27
CA ILE A 252 -16.10 18.23 3.20
C ILE A 252 -15.07 17.15 2.96
N ILE A 253 -13.84 17.52 2.66
CA ILE A 253 -12.72 16.58 2.55
C ILE A 253 -11.75 16.83 3.70
N ILE A 254 -11.57 15.83 4.54
CA ILE A 254 -10.63 15.87 5.66
C ILE A 254 -9.23 15.56 5.14
N ALA A 255 -8.38 16.56 5.08
CA ALA A 255 -6.98 16.44 4.70
C ALA A 255 -6.13 16.23 5.95
N GLY A 256 -5.94 14.96 6.33
CA GLY A 256 -5.28 14.56 7.56
C GLY A 256 -4.87 13.09 7.57
N GLY A 257 -4.60 12.55 8.76
CA GLY A 257 -4.47 11.12 9.01
C GLY A 257 -5.80 10.48 9.44
N ASP A 258 -5.76 9.16 9.70
CA ASP A 258 -6.93 8.40 10.14
C ASP A 258 -7.55 9.02 11.41
N GLY A 259 -6.74 9.44 12.38
CA GLY A 259 -7.23 10.12 13.57
C GLY A 259 -7.96 11.45 13.31
N SER A 260 -7.58 12.22 12.28
CA SER A 260 -8.32 13.42 11.88
C SER A 260 -9.68 13.08 11.31
N PHE A 261 -9.79 11.99 10.56
CA PHE A 261 -11.07 11.52 10.01
C PHE A 261 -11.97 10.95 11.12
N GLU A 262 -11.43 10.14 12.03
CA GLU A 262 -12.15 9.63 13.21
C GLU A 262 -12.68 10.78 14.10
N SER A 263 -11.88 11.83 14.31
CA SER A 263 -12.33 13.02 15.03
C SER A 263 -13.49 13.73 14.31
N ALA A 264 -13.46 13.77 12.96
CA ALA A 264 -14.57 14.33 12.17
C ALA A 264 -15.85 13.49 12.30
N LEU A 265 -15.73 12.16 12.40
CA LEU A 265 -16.89 11.28 12.65
C LEU A 265 -17.53 11.51 14.02
N ASN A 266 -16.76 11.93 15.01
CA ASN A 266 -17.25 12.25 16.34
C ASN A 266 -17.82 13.68 16.47
N TYR A 267 -17.65 14.53 15.47
CA TYR A 267 -18.18 15.88 15.48
C TYR A 267 -19.62 15.90 14.93
N LYS A 268 -20.59 16.05 15.82
CA LYS A 268 -22.05 15.95 15.52
C LYS A 268 -22.51 16.76 14.29
N PRO A 269 -22.06 18.03 14.08
CA PRO A 269 -22.46 18.80 12.91
C PRO A 269 -22.09 18.17 11.56
N PHE A 270 -21.10 17.26 11.51
CA PHE A 270 -20.71 16.57 10.31
C PHE A 270 -21.51 15.29 10.01
N TRP A 271 -22.35 14.84 10.91
CA TRP A 271 -23.07 13.58 10.74
C TRP A 271 -24.01 13.55 9.52
N LYS A 272 -24.58 14.69 9.16
CA LYS A 272 -25.44 14.84 7.96
C LYS A 272 -24.65 15.24 6.69
N LYS A 273 -23.37 15.60 6.82
CA LYS A 273 -22.53 16.05 5.70
C LYS A 273 -21.88 14.88 4.98
N ARG A 274 -21.46 15.11 3.74
CA ARG A 274 -20.66 14.17 2.95
C ARG A 274 -19.19 14.35 3.29
N LEU A 275 -18.53 13.30 3.78
CA LEU A 275 -17.12 13.34 4.19
C LEU A 275 -16.25 12.60 3.20
N GLY A 276 -15.22 13.26 2.70
CA GLY A 276 -14.13 12.65 1.92
C GLY A 276 -12.82 12.66 2.70
N PHE A 277 -11.84 11.95 2.19
CA PHE A 277 -10.54 11.80 2.83
C PHE A 277 -9.39 12.17 1.88
N PHE A 278 -8.47 13.04 2.34
CA PHE A 278 -7.22 13.35 1.67
C PHE A 278 -6.04 12.88 2.54
N PRO A 279 -5.15 11.97 2.04
CA PRO A 279 -4.18 11.27 2.88
C PRO A 279 -2.97 12.13 3.24
N LEU A 280 -2.98 12.73 4.42
CA LEU A 280 -1.84 13.42 5.03
C LEU A 280 -1.32 12.70 6.29
N GLY A 281 -1.85 11.53 6.64
CA GLY A 281 -1.37 10.72 7.75
C GLY A 281 -0.19 9.81 7.38
N ALA A 282 0.35 9.11 8.36
CA ALA A 282 1.35 8.08 8.17
C ALA A 282 0.76 6.78 7.63
N GLY A 283 -0.35 6.29 8.21
CA GLY A 283 -0.98 5.01 7.90
C GLY A 283 -2.00 5.08 6.77
N ASN A 284 -2.96 6.00 6.86
CA ASN A 284 -4.04 6.24 5.90
C ASN A 284 -4.88 4.98 5.58
N ALA A 285 -5.42 4.33 6.63
CA ALA A 285 -6.27 3.13 6.51
C ALA A 285 -7.54 3.40 5.69
N PHE A 286 -8.21 4.53 5.94
CA PHE A 286 -9.38 4.96 5.17
C PHE A 286 -9.06 5.14 3.69
N TYR A 287 -7.89 5.70 3.39
CA TYR A 287 -7.45 5.86 2.01
C TYR A 287 -7.28 4.51 1.32
N SER A 288 -6.67 3.55 2.00
CA SER A 288 -6.46 2.21 1.46
C SER A 288 -7.79 1.51 1.17
N TYR A 289 -8.81 1.74 1.99
CA TYR A 289 -10.14 1.16 1.82
C TYR A 289 -10.97 1.85 0.74
N PHE A 290 -11.14 3.16 0.84
CA PHE A 290 -12.02 3.90 -0.04
C PHE A 290 -11.45 4.09 -1.45
N TYR A 291 -10.13 4.10 -1.60
CA TYR A 291 -9.45 4.35 -2.86
C TYR A 291 -8.67 3.13 -3.39
N LYS A 292 -8.93 1.94 -2.82
CA LYS A 292 -8.45 0.63 -3.30
C LYS A 292 -6.98 0.62 -3.69
N GLY A 293 -6.12 1.26 -2.89
CA GLY A 293 -4.67 1.30 -3.13
C GLY A 293 -4.23 2.16 -4.31
N LYS A 294 -5.12 2.89 -4.96
CA LYS A 294 -4.76 3.86 -6.02
C LYS A 294 -4.08 5.09 -5.39
N ARG A 295 -2.88 4.89 -4.85
CA ARG A 295 -2.13 5.91 -4.12
C ARG A 295 -1.94 7.17 -4.96
N PHE A 296 -2.52 8.28 -4.52
CA PHE A 296 -2.39 9.61 -5.11
C PHE A 296 -2.81 9.76 -6.59
N GLU A 297 -3.18 8.69 -7.29
CA GLU A 297 -3.62 8.76 -8.68
C GLU A 297 -4.86 9.64 -8.81
N TYR A 298 -5.84 9.44 -7.93
CA TYR A 298 -7.07 10.21 -7.95
C TYR A 298 -6.84 11.69 -7.65
N LEU A 299 -5.74 12.05 -6.99
CA LEU A 299 -5.39 13.45 -6.70
C LEU A 299 -4.92 14.21 -7.95
N ARG A 300 -4.54 13.48 -8.98
CA ARG A 300 -4.05 14.01 -10.24
C ARG A 300 -5.02 13.81 -11.39
N SER A 301 -5.87 12.76 -11.35
CA SER A 301 -6.79 12.40 -12.41
C SER A 301 -8.14 13.11 -12.27
N TRP A 302 -8.87 13.20 -13.39
CA TRP A 302 -10.26 13.61 -13.39
C TRP A 302 -11.12 12.41 -12.95
N PHE A 303 -11.91 12.59 -11.90
CA PHE A 303 -12.79 11.55 -11.36
C PHE A 303 -14.03 12.17 -10.75
N GLN A 304 -15.06 11.36 -10.59
CA GLN A 304 -16.25 11.70 -9.82
C GLN A 304 -16.23 10.97 -8.49
N PHE A 305 -16.61 11.66 -7.43
CA PHE A 305 -16.89 11.01 -6.17
C PHE A 305 -18.19 10.23 -6.25
N ARG A 306 -18.15 9.00 -5.74
CA ARG A 306 -19.36 8.20 -5.45
C ARG A 306 -19.66 8.36 -3.97
N GLU A 307 -20.93 8.62 -3.66
CA GLU A 307 -21.39 8.56 -2.27
C GLU A 307 -21.64 7.11 -1.88
N ILE A 308 -21.09 6.71 -0.75
CA ILE A 308 -21.40 5.44 -0.09
C ILE A 308 -21.84 5.71 1.34
N LYS A 309 -22.59 4.79 1.90
CA LYS A 309 -22.90 4.77 3.32
C LYS A 309 -21.86 3.93 4.06
N LEU A 310 -21.37 4.44 5.18
CA LEU A 310 -20.44 3.76 6.06
C LEU A 310 -21.10 3.65 7.45
N ASP A 311 -21.26 2.42 7.92
CA ASP A 311 -21.74 2.17 9.28
C ASP A 311 -20.69 2.64 10.29
N ILE A 312 -21.12 3.40 11.27
CA ILE A 312 -20.30 3.91 12.35
C ILE A 312 -20.58 3.09 13.60
N LEU A 313 -19.50 2.59 14.19
CA LEU A 313 -19.52 1.83 15.41
C LEU A 313 -19.52 2.77 16.61
N GLU A 314 -20.24 2.38 17.64
CA GLU A 314 -20.18 2.97 18.96
C GLU A 314 -19.48 1.98 19.88
N LEU A 315 -18.36 2.42 20.44
CA LEU A 315 -17.62 1.72 21.48
C LEU A 315 -17.94 2.35 22.84
N GLU A 316 -18.45 1.54 23.74
CA GLU A 316 -18.65 1.86 25.15
C GLU A 316 -17.69 1.02 25.99
N TRP A 317 -17.01 1.63 26.95
CA TRP A 317 -16.16 0.96 27.94
C TRP A 317 -16.29 1.66 29.30
N ASN A 318 -15.65 1.13 30.36
CA ASN A 318 -15.81 1.63 31.73
C ASN A 318 -15.62 3.14 31.89
N SER A 319 -14.72 3.74 31.11
CA SER A 319 -14.32 5.14 31.28
C SER A 319 -14.90 6.09 30.23
N GLY A 320 -15.69 5.59 29.27
CA GLY A 320 -16.18 6.47 28.21
C GLY A 320 -16.93 5.80 27.07
N LYS A 321 -17.21 6.63 26.08
CA LYS A 321 -17.93 6.26 24.86
C LYS A 321 -17.39 7.06 23.67
N ILE A 322 -17.17 6.41 22.56
CA ILE A 322 -16.65 7.03 21.32
C ILE A 322 -17.27 6.38 20.08
N GLN A 323 -17.41 7.15 19.00
CA GLN A 323 -17.73 6.60 17.69
C GLN A 323 -16.45 6.34 16.92
N THR A 324 -16.36 5.18 16.29
CA THR A 324 -15.18 4.74 15.52
C THR A 324 -15.58 3.84 14.38
N THR A 325 -14.69 3.59 13.45
CA THR A 325 -14.87 2.60 12.38
C THR A 325 -14.04 1.35 12.62
N PHE A 326 -13.16 1.41 13.63
CA PHE A 326 -12.16 0.38 13.87
C PHE A 326 -11.66 0.45 15.32
N LEU A 327 -11.58 -0.71 15.96
CA LEU A 327 -11.00 -0.86 17.30
C LEU A 327 -10.31 -2.22 17.42
N SER A 328 -9.39 -2.35 18.36
CA SER A 328 -8.81 -3.64 18.72
C SER A 328 -8.49 -3.76 20.20
N LEU A 329 -8.44 -5.01 20.67
CA LEU A 329 -8.17 -5.45 22.02
C LEU A 329 -6.95 -6.35 22.01
N GLY A 330 -6.14 -6.29 23.06
CA GLY A 330 -4.99 -7.17 23.21
C GLY A 330 -3.74 -6.67 22.50
N LEU A 331 -3.11 -7.54 21.70
CA LEU A 331 -1.79 -7.31 21.14
C LEU A 331 -1.68 -6.01 20.33
N ASP A 332 -2.64 -5.71 19.47
CA ASP A 332 -2.62 -4.48 18.65
C ASP A 332 -2.71 -3.21 19.48
N ALA A 333 -3.56 -3.22 20.52
CA ALA A 333 -3.68 -2.10 21.43
C ALA A 333 -2.38 -1.86 22.22
N GLU A 334 -1.68 -2.92 22.57
CA GLU A 334 -0.37 -2.84 23.23
C GLU A 334 0.71 -2.30 22.29
N VAL A 335 0.70 -2.71 21.01
CA VAL A 335 1.59 -2.14 19.97
C VAL A 335 1.35 -0.63 19.83
N MET A 336 0.10 -0.19 19.84
CA MET A 336 -0.26 1.23 19.78
C MET A 336 0.25 2.00 21.00
N ARG A 337 0.14 1.44 22.21
CA ARG A 337 0.69 2.01 23.43
C ARG A 337 2.18 2.23 23.31
N GLN A 338 2.94 1.18 22.97
CA GLN A 338 4.40 1.24 22.86
C GLN A 338 4.88 2.13 21.71
N SER A 339 4.10 2.25 20.63
CA SER A 339 4.46 3.11 19.51
C SER A 339 4.35 4.60 19.84
N LYS A 340 3.42 5.00 20.72
CA LYS A 340 3.25 6.39 21.18
C LYS A 340 4.33 6.85 22.16
N GLU A 341 4.90 5.95 22.94
CA GLU A 341 5.99 6.25 23.87
C GLU A 341 7.29 6.65 23.14
N ARG A 342 7.37 6.43 21.83
CA ARG A 342 8.57 6.72 21.03
C ARG A 342 8.45 8.04 20.27
N THR A 343 9.45 8.89 20.39
CA THR A 343 9.51 10.24 19.80
C THR A 343 9.56 10.28 18.27
N ARG A 344 9.83 9.17 17.58
CA ARG A 344 9.89 9.10 16.11
C ARG A 344 8.71 8.31 15.56
N ILE A 345 7.79 9.00 14.90
CA ILE A 345 6.63 8.39 14.20
C ILE A 345 7.09 7.88 12.83
N GLY A 346 6.93 6.58 12.56
CA GLY A 346 7.23 5.98 11.26
C GLY A 346 6.96 4.48 11.24
N PHE A 347 6.85 3.89 10.05
CA PHE A 347 6.61 2.46 9.85
C PHE A 347 7.61 1.57 10.60
N ALA A 348 8.91 1.94 10.59
CA ALA A 348 9.95 1.18 11.29
C ALA A 348 9.70 1.08 12.80
N ASN A 349 9.22 2.15 13.44
CA ASN A 349 8.92 2.13 14.87
C ASN A 349 7.67 1.27 15.19
N TYR A 350 6.67 1.31 14.31
CA TYR A 350 5.50 0.45 14.43
C TYR A 350 5.89 -1.02 14.28
N PHE A 351 6.74 -1.32 13.31
CA PHE A 351 7.28 -2.68 13.09
C PHE A 351 8.11 -3.18 14.28
N VAL A 352 9.01 -2.34 14.80
CA VAL A 352 9.84 -2.70 15.98
C VAL A 352 8.97 -2.85 17.24
N ALA A 353 7.98 -1.98 17.46
CA ALA A 353 7.02 -2.11 18.55
C ALA A 353 6.21 -3.41 18.40
N GLY A 354 5.73 -3.70 17.19
CA GLY A 354 5.04 -4.95 16.87
C GLY A 354 5.88 -6.18 17.14
N ALA A 355 7.12 -6.20 16.67
CA ALA A 355 8.06 -7.31 16.94
C ALA A 355 8.31 -7.49 18.45
N LYS A 356 8.57 -6.41 19.20
CA LYS A 356 8.74 -6.48 20.65
C LYS A 356 7.52 -7.06 21.37
N VAL A 357 6.33 -6.64 20.98
CA VAL A 357 5.09 -7.12 21.60
C VAL A 357 4.81 -8.57 21.21
N ILE A 358 5.02 -8.94 19.94
CA ILE A 358 4.80 -10.32 19.45
C ILE A 358 5.74 -11.31 20.17
N PHE A 359 7.02 -10.96 20.30
CA PHE A 359 8.02 -11.85 20.89
C PHE A 359 8.16 -11.71 22.42
N GLY A 360 7.84 -10.54 22.98
CA GLY A 360 8.01 -10.23 24.41
C GLY A 360 6.74 -10.39 25.26
N SER A 361 5.56 -10.21 24.68
CA SER A 361 4.32 -10.30 25.46
C SER A 361 3.94 -11.76 25.72
N ARG A 362 3.70 -12.08 26.98
CA ARG A 362 3.09 -13.34 27.43
C ARG A 362 1.57 -13.24 27.57
N ALA A 363 1.00 -12.06 27.31
CA ALA A 363 -0.40 -11.79 27.56
C ALA A 363 -1.31 -12.63 26.65
N SER A 364 -2.15 -13.41 27.27
CA SER A 364 -3.33 -14.05 26.69
C SER A 364 -4.50 -13.73 27.59
N TYR A 365 -5.67 -13.54 26.98
CA TYR A 365 -6.87 -13.12 27.67
C TYR A 365 -7.94 -14.19 27.53
N SER A 366 -8.69 -14.42 28.61
CA SER A 366 -9.91 -15.20 28.56
C SER A 366 -11.07 -14.22 28.43
N TRP A 367 -11.74 -14.25 27.29
CA TRP A 367 -12.86 -13.35 27.00
C TRP A 367 -14.18 -14.12 26.98
N GLN A 368 -15.15 -13.59 27.72
CA GLN A 368 -16.55 -13.96 27.57
C GLN A 368 -17.19 -12.98 26.60
N CYS A 369 -17.64 -13.49 25.45
CA CYS A 369 -18.20 -12.69 24.39
C CYS A 369 -19.66 -13.03 24.18
N LEU A 370 -20.51 -12.00 24.14
CA LEU A 370 -21.89 -12.09 23.73
C LEU A 370 -22.05 -11.43 22.37
N ILE A 371 -22.34 -12.21 21.33
CA ILE A 371 -22.54 -11.73 19.96
C ILE A 371 -23.98 -11.98 19.58
N ASP A 372 -24.77 -10.93 19.40
CA ASP A 372 -26.20 -11.00 19.07
C ASP A 372 -26.98 -11.96 20.00
N GLY A 373 -26.67 -11.95 21.31
CA GLY A 373 -27.29 -12.81 22.31
C GLY A 373 -26.69 -14.22 22.45
N LYS A 374 -25.81 -14.65 21.58
CA LYS A 374 -25.11 -15.95 21.68
C LYS A 374 -23.83 -15.80 22.50
N LYS A 375 -23.65 -16.66 23.50
CA LYS A 375 -22.45 -16.68 24.36
C LYS A 375 -21.34 -17.49 23.70
N TYR A 376 -20.12 -16.93 23.75
CA TYR A 376 -18.87 -17.56 23.35
C TYR A 376 -17.85 -17.37 24.44
N GLU A 377 -17.05 -18.36 24.72
CA GLU A 377 -15.92 -18.28 25.66
C GLU A 377 -14.64 -18.59 24.89
N TRP A 378 -13.72 -17.64 24.86
CA TRP A 378 -12.44 -17.79 24.20
C TRP A 378 -11.33 -17.74 25.21
N LYS A 379 -10.75 -18.93 25.47
CA LYS A 379 -9.55 -19.06 26.29
C LYS A 379 -8.31 -18.80 25.45
N ASN A 380 -7.29 -18.19 26.05
CA ASN A 380 -6.02 -17.89 25.39
C ASN A 380 -6.11 -16.99 24.12
N CYS A 381 -7.03 -16.05 24.09
CA CYS A 381 -7.12 -15.09 23.02
C CYS A 381 -6.03 -14.02 23.16
N VAL A 382 -5.34 -13.70 22.06
CA VAL A 382 -4.21 -12.77 22.02
C VAL A 382 -4.62 -11.41 21.51
N ASN A 383 -5.49 -11.41 20.50
CA ASN A 383 -5.93 -10.21 19.83
C ASN A 383 -7.35 -10.38 19.30
N LEU A 384 -8.13 -9.33 19.38
CA LEU A 384 -9.42 -9.22 18.71
C LEU A 384 -9.54 -7.84 18.08
N THR A 385 -9.76 -7.84 16.78
CA THR A 385 -10.02 -6.64 16.00
C THR A 385 -11.48 -6.59 15.61
N LEU A 386 -12.15 -5.46 15.81
CA LEU A 386 -13.53 -5.21 15.38
C LEU A 386 -13.58 -3.95 14.52
N GLY A 387 -14.33 -3.98 13.42
CA GLY A 387 -14.40 -2.81 12.56
C GLY A 387 -15.27 -2.95 11.32
N LYS A 388 -15.31 -1.85 10.57
CA LYS A 388 -15.91 -1.71 9.24
C LYS A 388 -14.86 -1.41 8.16
N VAL A 389 -13.65 -1.01 8.56
CA VAL A 389 -12.52 -0.76 7.68
C VAL A 389 -11.55 -1.92 7.79
N PRO A 390 -11.32 -2.71 6.71
CA PRO A 390 -10.52 -3.95 6.79
C PRO A 390 -9.00 -3.72 6.73
N TYR A 391 -8.54 -2.51 6.96
CA TYR A 391 -7.13 -2.16 6.91
C TYR A 391 -6.69 -1.43 8.17
N TYR A 392 -5.48 -1.79 8.63
CA TYR A 392 -4.67 -0.90 9.47
C TYR A 392 -4.01 0.19 8.62
N GLY A 393 -3.30 1.07 9.24
CA GLY A 393 -2.36 1.92 8.52
C GLY A 393 -1.38 1.11 7.64
N TYR A 394 -0.83 1.74 6.61
CA TYR A 394 0.16 1.14 5.69
C TYR A 394 -0.37 -0.02 4.81
N THR A 395 -1.67 -0.07 4.54
CA THR A 395 -2.33 -1.12 3.73
C THR A 395 -2.32 -2.53 4.32
N LEU A 396 -1.91 -2.70 5.56
CA LEU A 396 -1.98 -3.99 6.25
C LEU A 396 -3.45 -4.35 6.51
N ARG A 397 -3.83 -5.57 6.21
CA ARG A 397 -5.19 -6.06 6.50
C ARG A 397 -5.35 -6.36 7.98
N SER A 398 -6.52 -5.99 8.50
CA SER A 398 -6.93 -6.20 9.89
C SER A 398 -8.15 -7.10 10.02
N LEU A 399 -8.92 -7.25 8.95
CA LEU A 399 -10.12 -8.08 8.89
C LEU A 399 -10.13 -8.90 7.60
N ILE A 400 -10.70 -10.09 7.66
CA ILE A 400 -10.81 -11.06 6.57
C ILE A 400 -12.27 -11.19 6.13
N GLY A 401 -12.50 -11.49 4.87
CA GLY A 401 -13.81 -11.72 4.29
C GLY A 401 -14.37 -10.54 3.49
N LYS A 402 -15.63 -10.67 3.06
CA LYS A 402 -16.36 -9.62 2.34
C LYS A 402 -16.97 -8.63 3.33
N ILE A 403 -16.23 -7.61 3.70
CA ILE A 403 -16.70 -6.56 4.59
C ILE A 403 -17.40 -5.51 3.75
N LYS A 404 -18.72 -5.39 3.96
CA LYS A 404 -19.51 -4.31 3.35
C LYS A 404 -19.55 -3.11 4.29
N PRO A 405 -19.40 -1.88 3.77
CA PRO A 405 -19.39 -0.69 4.61
C PRO A 405 -20.74 -0.38 5.28
N ASP A 406 -21.85 -0.91 4.74
CA ASP A 406 -23.22 -0.53 5.06
C ASP A 406 -24.15 -1.71 5.36
N ASP A 407 -23.63 -2.87 5.79
CA ASP A 407 -24.43 -4.07 6.05
C ASP A 407 -25.06 -4.13 7.47
N GLY A 408 -24.87 -3.10 8.29
CA GLY A 408 -25.39 -3.03 9.65
C GLY A 408 -24.72 -4.00 10.64
N LYS A 409 -23.58 -4.60 10.27
CA LYS A 409 -22.85 -5.56 11.10
C LYS A 409 -21.46 -5.04 11.49
N VAL A 410 -21.03 -5.43 12.66
CA VAL A 410 -19.64 -5.33 13.11
C VAL A 410 -18.91 -6.57 12.62
N HIS A 411 -17.77 -6.41 11.97
CA HIS A 411 -16.90 -7.52 11.55
C HIS A 411 -15.73 -7.67 12.51
N GLY A 412 -15.36 -8.89 12.81
CA GLY A 412 -14.32 -9.21 13.78
C GLY A 412 -13.32 -10.24 13.28
N LEU A 413 -12.08 -10.13 13.78
CA LEU A 413 -11.02 -11.11 13.60
C LEU A 413 -10.33 -11.35 14.95
N ALA A 414 -10.46 -12.56 15.48
CA ALA A 414 -9.78 -12.97 16.69
C ALA A 414 -8.57 -13.85 16.37
N LEU A 415 -7.49 -13.67 17.11
CA LEU A 415 -6.31 -14.54 17.11
C LEU A 415 -6.26 -15.30 18.43
N VAL A 416 -6.40 -16.62 18.36
CA VAL A 416 -6.44 -17.51 19.53
C VAL A 416 -5.19 -18.37 19.57
N ASN A 417 -4.50 -18.41 20.71
CA ASN A 417 -3.36 -19.30 20.92
C ASN A 417 -3.82 -20.75 21.15
N THR A 418 -3.08 -21.70 20.57
CA THR A 418 -3.20 -23.12 20.90
C THR A 418 -2.07 -23.58 21.81
N HIS A 419 -2.34 -24.32 22.75
CA HIS A 419 -1.72 -25.22 23.76
C HIS A 419 -0.26 -25.16 24.24
N SER A 420 0.75 -24.43 23.70
CA SER A 420 2.09 -24.41 24.32
C SER A 420 2.84 -23.09 24.19
N SER A 421 3.70 -22.77 25.18
CA SER A 421 4.37 -21.47 25.25
C SER A 421 5.42 -21.22 24.15
N LEU A 422 6.09 -22.24 23.66
CA LEU A 422 7.05 -22.15 22.54
C LEU A 422 6.34 -22.02 21.19
N LEU A 423 5.27 -22.81 20.97
CA LEU A 423 4.42 -22.72 19.78
C LEU A 423 3.67 -21.39 19.70
N ASN A 424 3.35 -20.76 20.80
CA ASN A 424 2.56 -19.53 20.83
C ASN A 424 3.20 -18.37 20.05
N LYS A 425 4.52 -18.24 20.07
CA LYS A 425 5.23 -17.21 19.29
C LYS A 425 5.11 -17.46 17.79
N THR A 426 5.30 -18.71 17.38
CA THR A 426 5.17 -19.14 15.98
C THR A 426 3.73 -18.97 15.48
N ILE A 427 2.74 -19.32 16.31
CA ILE A 427 1.31 -19.15 16.01
C ILE A 427 0.93 -17.69 15.85
N ARG A 428 1.48 -16.77 16.66
CA ARG A 428 1.25 -15.33 16.52
C ARG A 428 1.79 -14.82 15.19
N VAL A 429 3.03 -15.17 14.82
CA VAL A 429 3.64 -14.80 13.55
C VAL A 429 2.83 -15.38 12.39
N TRP A 430 2.45 -16.65 12.47
CA TRP A 430 1.65 -17.34 11.47
C TRP A 430 0.26 -16.70 11.32
N GLY A 431 -0.44 -16.43 12.42
CA GLY A 431 -1.74 -15.75 12.41
C GLY A 431 -1.68 -14.37 11.77
N LEU A 432 -0.65 -13.57 12.08
CA LEU A 432 -0.45 -12.26 11.46
C LEU A 432 -0.16 -12.39 9.95
N LEU A 433 0.59 -13.41 9.54
CA LEU A 433 0.87 -13.68 8.13
C LEU A 433 -0.38 -14.11 7.37
N LEU A 434 -1.19 -15.00 7.96
CA LEU A 434 -2.50 -15.39 7.42
C LEU A 434 -3.45 -14.20 7.30
N ALA A 435 -3.50 -13.33 8.31
CA ALA A 435 -4.31 -12.11 8.26
C ALA A 435 -3.84 -11.16 7.16
N ALA A 436 -2.52 -10.95 7.03
CA ALA A 436 -1.94 -10.12 5.97
C ALA A 436 -2.24 -10.65 4.57
N LEU A 437 -2.26 -11.98 4.40
CA LEU A 437 -2.59 -12.66 3.15
C LEU A 437 -4.11 -12.83 2.94
N ALA A 438 -4.94 -12.43 3.91
CA ALA A 438 -6.40 -12.61 3.91
C ALA A 438 -6.84 -14.09 3.84
N ILE A 439 -6.09 -14.98 4.47
CA ILE A 439 -6.38 -16.42 4.51
C ILE A 439 -7.14 -16.73 5.80
N ASP A 440 -8.38 -17.22 5.66
CA ASP A 440 -9.25 -17.61 6.78
C ASP A 440 -8.96 -19.05 7.19
N LYS A 441 -7.94 -19.22 8.02
CA LYS A 441 -7.55 -20.52 8.59
C LYS A 441 -7.10 -20.36 10.05
N SER A 442 -7.19 -21.44 10.82
CA SER A 442 -6.65 -21.50 12.18
C SER A 442 -5.21 -20.95 12.22
N PRO A 443 -4.82 -20.09 13.18
CA PRO A 443 -5.50 -19.79 14.46
C PRO A 443 -6.45 -18.56 14.44
N LEU A 444 -6.93 -18.15 13.27
CA LEU A 444 -7.83 -17.01 13.11
C LEU A 444 -9.28 -17.43 13.19
N LEU A 445 -10.11 -16.61 13.87
CA LEU A 445 -11.57 -16.73 13.94
C LEU A 445 -12.20 -15.50 13.32
N VAL A 446 -12.94 -15.69 12.23
CA VAL A 446 -13.71 -14.61 11.57
C VAL A 446 -15.10 -14.54 12.21
N LEU A 447 -15.48 -13.33 12.62
CA LEU A 447 -16.67 -13.05 13.39
C LEU A 447 -17.51 -11.98 12.72
N GLN A 448 -18.82 -12.02 12.92
CA GLN A 448 -19.72 -10.97 12.50
C GLN A 448 -20.97 -10.94 13.41
N GLY A 449 -21.48 -9.76 13.69
CA GLY A 449 -22.69 -9.57 14.48
C GLY A 449 -23.12 -8.11 14.49
N LYS A 450 -24.33 -7.81 14.96
CA LYS A 450 -24.83 -6.43 15.12
C LYS A 450 -24.28 -5.79 16.40
N GLU A 451 -24.13 -6.61 17.44
CA GLU A 451 -23.64 -6.18 18.75
C GLU A 451 -22.64 -7.18 19.33
N PHE A 452 -21.57 -6.66 19.89
CA PHE A 452 -20.56 -7.40 20.64
C PHE A 452 -20.49 -6.84 22.05
N LYS A 453 -20.60 -7.72 23.05
CA LYS A 453 -20.29 -7.42 24.46
C LYS A 453 -19.16 -8.35 24.88
N ILE A 454 -18.06 -7.79 25.37
CA ILE A 454 -16.87 -8.54 25.70
C ILE A 454 -16.48 -8.20 27.14
N GLN A 455 -16.29 -9.25 27.95
CA GLN A 455 -15.89 -9.15 29.34
C GLN A 455 -14.71 -10.06 29.63
N SER A 456 -13.87 -9.65 30.60
CA SER A 456 -12.73 -10.43 31.08
C SER A 456 -12.51 -10.17 32.57
N GLU A 457 -12.05 -11.17 33.28
CA GLU A 457 -11.64 -11.03 34.69
C GLU A 457 -10.38 -10.16 34.81
N THR A 458 -9.46 -10.29 33.85
CA THR A 458 -8.23 -9.50 33.78
C THR A 458 -8.42 -8.29 32.86
N PRO A 459 -7.88 -7.11 33.24
CA PRO A 459 -7.92 -5.95 32.35
C PRO A 459 -7.16 -6.21 31.06
N PHE A 460 -7.72 -5.80 29.94
CA PHE A 460 -7.09 -5.89 28.61
C PHE A 460 -6.91 -4.50 27.99
N PRO A 461 -5.84 -4.29 27.20
CA PRO A 461 -5.60 -3.03 26.53
C PRO A 461 -6.60 -2.82 25.40
N LEU A 462 -7.04 -1.58 25.22
CA LEU A 462 -8.04 -1.13 24.27
C LEU A 462 -7.50 0.01 23.41
N GLN A 463 -7.73 -0.07 22.10
CA GLN A 463 -7.49 1.04 21.18
C GLN A 463 -8.68 1.24 20.22
N ALA A 464 -8.93 2.49 19.77
CA ALA A 464 -9.88 2.80 18.73
C ALA A 464 -9.36 3.95 17.85
N GLY A 465 -9.62 3.87 16.54
CA GLY A 465 -9.19 4.88 15.58
C GLY A 465 -7.68 5.16 15.53
N GLY A 466 -6.85 4.24 16.04
CA GLY A 466 -5.41 4.40 16.18
C GLY A 466 -4.95 5.06 17.48
N ASP A 467 -5.86 5.30 18.42
CA ASP A 467 -5.56 5.86 19.74
C ASP A 467 -5.70 4.83 20.85
N PHE A 468 -4.66 4.70 21.69
CA PHE A 468 -4.72 3.87 22.88
C PHE A 468 -5.63 4.53 23.93
N LEU A 469 -6.68 3.82 24.35
CA LEU A 469 -7.71 4.32 25.27
C LEU A 469 -7.51 3.89 26.73
N GLY A 470 -6.53 3.02 26.98
CA GLY A 470 -6.26 2.49 28.32
C GLY A 470 -6.58 1.00 28.45
N TYR A 471 -6.73 0.56 29.70
CA TYR A 471 -7.11 -0.81 30.05
C TYR A 471 -8.55 -0.85 30.54
N THR A 472 -9.27 -1.88 30.13
CA THR A 472 -10.67 -2.11 30.55
C THR A 472 -10.93 -3.59 30.80
N ARG A 473 -12.00 -3.90 31.52
CA ARG A 473 -12.47 -5.27 31.72
C ARG A 473 -13.71 -5.60 30.91
N GLN A 474 -14.37 -4.58 30.37
CA GLN A 474 -15.55 -4.78 29.53
C GLN A 474 -15.69 -3.72 28.46
N ILE A 475 -16.24 -4.13 27.32
CA ILE A 475 -16.63 -3.24 26.22
C ILE A 475 -17.97 -3.68 25.64
N ARG A 476 -18.64 -2.72 25.03
CA ARG A 476 -19.80 -2.94 24.16
C ARG A 476 -19.56 -2.23 22.82
N VAL A 477 -19.80 -2.94 21.73
CA VAL A 477 -19.63 -2.41 20.37
C VAL A 477 -20.86 -2.71 19.54
N ARG A 478 -21.42 -1.68 18.91
CA ARG A 478 -22.61 -1.82 18.05
C ARG A 478 -22.60 -0.80 16.92
N VAL A 479 -23.33 -1.07 15.85
CA VAL A 479 -23.58 -0.08 14.79
C VAL A 479 -24.65 0.90 15.29
N VAL A 480 -24.39 2.21 15.19
CA VAL A 480 -25.34 3.24 15.70
C VAL A 480 -25.89 4.17 14.64
N ARG A 481 -25.15 4.40 13.56
CA ARG A 481 -25.58 5.27 12.48
C ARG A 481 -24.78 4.99 11.20
N GLN A 482 -25.22 5.63 10.11
CA GLN A 482 -24.51 5.65 8.85
C GLN A 482 -23.97 7.03 8.55
N GLN A 483 -22.74 7.11 8.03
CA GLN A 483 -22.12 8.32 7.53
C GLN A 483 -22.04 8.26 6.00
N LYS A 484 -22.42 9.36 5.34
CA LYS A 484 -22.17 9.53 3.91
C LYS A 484 -20.70 9.81 3.67
N VAL A 485 -20.03 8.96 2.90
CA VAL A 485 -18.61 9.06 2.60
C VAL A 485 -18.38 9.13 1.10
N LEU A 486 -17.50 10.03 0.69
CA LEU A 486 -17.09 10.21 -0.68
C LEU A 486 -15.98 9.21 -1.02
N MET A 487 -16.22 8.37 -2.02
CA MET A 487 -15.33 7.34 -2.52
C MET A 487 -15.06 7.53 -4.02
N ILE A 488 -14.01 6.91 -4.54
CA ILE A 488 -13.72 6.86 -5.98
C ILE A 488 -14.11 5.52 -6.57
#